data_534bfd2bd5174823f67d9c88d47b6850
#
_entry.id   534bfd2bd5174823f67d9c88d47b6850
#
_cell.length_a   1.000
_cell.length_b   1.000
_cell.length_c   1.000
_cell.angle_alpha   90.00
_cell.angle_beta   90.00
_cell.angle_gamma   90.00
#
_symmetry.space_group_name_H-M   'P 1'
#
loop_
_entity.id
_entity.type
_entity.pdbx_description
1 polymer ?
#
loop_
_entity_poly.entity_id
_entity_poly.type
_entity_poly.pdbx_seq_one_letter_code
_entity_poly.pdbx_strand_id
1 'polypeptide(L)'
;MELRVSPGQAHDMTQATHLLAAHRPHHVIADKAYDSDALRQQVRARGSIPVIPSSPGRVASGDRAGRTVRRRLLRCQYRRRNLVERFVNRLKHFRRVATRYEKTARNFLGFIHLASTLFWLRSNLNVNTT
;
A
#
# COMPACT_ATOMS: atom_id res chain seq x y z
N MET A 1 -6.25 4.14 -9.94
CA MET A 1 -5.38 3.24 -9.18
C MET A 1 -4.08 3.10 -9.94
N GLU A 2 -2.95 3.36 -9.32
CA GLU A 2 -1.62 3.18 -9.91
C GLU A 2 -0.99 1.92 -9.34
N LEU A 3 -0.43 1.08 -10.21
CA LEU A 3 0.28 -0.15 -9.87
C LEU A 3 1.65 -0.11 -10.54
N ARG A 4 2.68 -0.53 -9.81
CA ARG A 4 4.03 -0.66 -10.34
C ARG A 4 4.57 -2.06 -10.09
N VAL A 5 5.32 -2.56 -11.06
CA VAL A 5 6.02 -3.83 -10.98
C VAL A 5 7.51 -3.53 -10.99
N SER A 6 8.24 -4.10 -10.06
CA SER A 6 9.70 -4.02 -9.98
C SER A 6 10.31 -5.42 -10.08
N PRO A 7 11.61 -5.52 -10.47
CA PRO A 7 12.34 -6.79 -10.35
C PRO A 7 12.26 -7.33 -8.93
N GLY A 8 12.16 -8.66 -8.78
CA GLY A 8 11.91 -9.29 -7.48
C GLY A 8 12.99 -9.05 -6.42
N GLN A 9 14.21 -8.68 -6.83
CA GLN A 9 15.32 -8.31 -5.94
C GLN A 9 15.35 -6.82 -5.60
N ALA A 10 14.53 -5.97 -6.25
CA ALA A 10 14.50 -4.55 -5.97
C ALA A 10 13.74 -4.29 -4.66
N HIS A 11 14.30 -3.43 -3.81
CA HIS A 11 13.62 -2.99 -2.60
C HIS A 11 12.36 -2.18 -2.95
N ASP A 12 11.21 -2.60 -2.45
CA ASP A 12 9.92 -1.94 -2.68
C ASP A 12 9.92 -0.48 -2.25
N MET A 13 10.79 -0.11 -1.30
CA MET A 13 10.95 1.25 -0.81
C MET A 13 11.37 2.24 -1.91
N THR A 14 12.11 1.80 -2.94
CA THR A 14 12.51 2.64 -4.08
C THR A 14 11.30 3.07 -4.90
N GLN A 15 10.28 2.23 -4.99
CA GLN A 15 9.06 2.52 -5.73
C GLN A 15 8.09 3.43 -4.96
N ALA A 16 8.16 3.45 -3.63
CA ALA A 16 7.30 4.27 -2.78
C ALA A 16 7.42 5.76 -3.11
N THR A 17 8.63 6.24 -3.34
CA THR A 17 8.90 7.64 -3.71
C THR A 17 8.23 8.02 -5.04
N HIS A 18 8.29 7.14 -6.03
CA HIS A 18 7.67 7.37 -7.34
C HIS A 18 6.14 7.37 -7.27
N LEU A 19 5.55 6.41 -6.53
CA LEU A 19 4.11 6.36 -6.30
C LEU A 19 3.60 7.59 -5.57
N LEU A 20 4.34 8.08 -4.57
CA LEU A 20 4.00 9.29 -3.84
C LEU A 20 4.14 10.54 -4.71
N ALA A 21 5.00 10.54 -5.73
CA ALA A 21 5.19 11.70 -6.61
C ALA A 21 3.92 12.03 -7.41
N ALA A 22 3.20 11.01 -7.85
CA ALA A 22 2.01 11.14 -8.70
C ALA A 22 0.73 11.48 -7.91
N HIS A 23 0.72 11.29 -6.58
CA HIS A 23 -0.48 11.41 -5.77
C HIS A 23 -0.27 12.26 -4.52
N ARG A 24 -1.32 12.92 -4.04
CA ARG A 24 -1.34 13.64 -2.75
C ARG A 24 -2.41 13.03 -1.82
N PRO A 25 -2.18 11.83 -1.30
CA PRO A 25 -3.14 11.19 -0.40
C PRO A 25 -3.15 11.89 0.96
N HIS A 26 -4.30 11.93 1.63
CA HIS A 26 -4.37 12.43 3.00
C HIS A 26 -3.60 11.53 3.98
N HIS A 27 -3.65 10.21 3.79
CA HIS A 27 -2.92 9.23 4.60
C HIS A 27 -2.11 8.30 3.71
N VAL A 28 -0.87 8.02 4.11
CA VAL A 28 -0.01 7.01 3.50
C VAL A 28 0.12 5.84 4.49
N ILE A 29 -0.49 4.72 4.16
CA ILE A 29 -0.49 3.52 4.99
C ILE A 29 0.53 2.54 4.42
N ALA A 30 1.51 2.14 5.21
CA ALA A 30 2.50 1.14 4.82
C ALA A 30 2.86 0.23 6.01
N ASP A 31 3.56 -0.86 5.74
CA ASP A 31 4.02 -1.76 6.79
C ASP A 31 5.31 -1.27 7.45
N LYS A 32 5.80 -2.02 8.45
CA LYS A 32 7.01 -1.68 9.20
C LYS A 32 8.29 -1.70 8.35
N ALA A 33 8.31 -2.38 7.20
CA ALA A 33 9.45 -2.41 6.31
C ALA A 33 9.72 -1.03 5.66
N TYR A 34 8.68 -0.20 5.61
CA TYR A 34 8.76 1.19 5.13
C TYR A 34 9.06 2.20 6.25
N ASP A 35 9.41 1.75 7.47
CA ASP A 35 9.70 2.63 8.60
C ASP A 35 11.09 3.28 8.50
N SER A 36 11.19 4.31 7.68
CA SER A 36 12.39 5.16 7.58
C SER A 36 12.02 6.63 7.84
N ASP A 37 12.98 7.38 8.43
CA ASP A 37 12.79 8.81 8.68
C ASP A 37 12.65 9.59 7.38
N ALA A 38 13.45 9.24 6.38
CA ALA A 38 13.42 9.85 5.06
C ALA A 38 12.02 9.74 4.43
N LEU A 39 11.41 8.54 4.43
CA LEU A 39 10.07 8.35 3.87
C LEU A 39 9.01 9.09 4.68
N ARG A 40 9.09 9.04 6.02
CA ARG A 40 8.14 9.76 6.88
C ARG A 40 8.21 11.27 6.68
N GLN A 41 9.42 11.81 6.54
CA GLN A 41 9.64 13.23 6.28
C GLN A 41 9.13 13.62 4.90
N GLN A 42 9.40 12.81 3.87
CA GLN A 42 8.90 13.02 2.52
C GLN A 42 7.36 13.02 2.47
N VAL A 43 6.70 12.09 3.17
CA VAL A 43 5.24 12.04 3.27
C VAL A 43 4.69 13.30 3.94
N ARG A 44 5.30 13.73 5.06
CA ARG A 44 4.88 14.95 5.77
C ARG A 44 5.09 16.22 4.96
N ALA A 45 6.21 16.33 4.25
CA ALA A 45 6.52 17.48 3.40
C ALA A 45 5.47 17.68 2.28
N ARG A 46 4.73 16.63 1.93
CA ARG A 46 3.63 16.66 0.96
C ARG A 46 2.25 16.94 1.59
N GLY A 47 2.20 17.21 2.89
CA GLY A 47 0.96 17.42 3.64
C GLY A 47 0.20 16.13 3.97
N SER A 48 0.81 14.96 3.76
CA SER A 48 0.21 13.66 4.04
C SER A 48 0.59 13.15 5.43
N ILE A 49 -0.27 12.33 6.03
CA ILE A 49 -0.03 11.71 7.35
C ILE A 49 0.53 10.30 7.16
N PRO A 50 1.78 10.01 7.61
CA PRO A 50 2.33 8.66 7.54
C PRO A 50 1.72 7.77 8.63
N VAL A 51 1.08 6.67 8.22
CA VAL A 51 0.48 5.63 9.06
C VAL A 51 1.32 4.36 8.92
N ILE A 52 2.53 4.40 9.48
CA ILE A 52 3.53 3.33 9.38
C ILE A 52 3.86 2.88 10.79
N PRO A 53 3.77 1.57 11.13
CA PRO A 53 4.20 1.08 12.44
C PRO A 53 5.68 1.34 12.65
N SER A 54 6.06 1.70 13.88
CA SER A 54 7.46 1.89 14.22
C SER A 54 8.14 0.53 14.44
N SER A 55 9.37 0.42 13.97
CA SER A 55 10.24 -0.73 14.26
C SER A 55 10.60 -0.77 15.75
N PRO A 56 10.92 -1.96 16.32
CA PRO A 56 11.25 -2.09 17.75
C PRO A 56 12.39 -1.17 18.20
N GLY A 57 13.43 -1.02 17.43
CA GLY A 57 14.57 -0.15 17.74
C GLY A 57 14.19 1.34 17.85
N ARG A 58 13.24 1.80 17.04
CA ARG A 58 12.75 3.18 17.08
C ARG A 58 11.81 3.44 18.27
N VAL A 59 11.11 2.42 18.74
CA VAL A 59 10.26 2.53 19.93
C VAL A 59 11.08 2.74 21.20
N ALA A 60 12.30 2.21 21.25
CA ALA A 60 13.20 2.34 22.39
C ALA A 60 13.81 3.74 22.52
N SER A 61 13.99 4.48 21.43
CA SER A 61 14.77 5.75 21.38
C SER A 61 13.97 7.02 21.66
N GLY A 62 12.72 6.96 22.17
CA GLY A 62 12.12 8.15 22.75
C GLY A 62 10.86 8.70 22.10
N ASP A 63 10.16 9.32 22.91
CA ASP A 63 8.92 10.12 22.86
C ASP A 63 7.69 9.39 23.42
N ARG A 64 7.57 9.43 24.75
CA ARG A 64 6.49 8.76 25.49
C ARG A 64 5.20 9.59 25.63
N ALA A 65 5.24 10.91 25.58
CA ALA A 65 4.13 11.77 25.99
C ALA A 65 3.03 11.99 24.94
N GLY A 66 3.34 11.98 23.66
CA GLY A 66 2.34 12.20 22.57
C GLY A 66 1.72 10.92 22.00
N ARG A 67 2.10 9.74 22.52
CA ARG A 67 1.92 8.44 21.88
C ARG A 67 0.52 7.83 21.99
N THR A 68 -0.22 8.07 23.06
CA THR A 68 -1.41 7.26 23.36
C THR A 68 -2.61 7.61 22.49
N VAL A 69 -2.91 8.88 22.30
CA VAL A 69 -4.05 9.35 21.48
C VAL A 69 -3.73 9.14 19.99
N ARG A 70 -2.51 9.47 19.58
CA ARG A 70 -2.03 9.27 18.22
C ARG A 70 -2.01 7.80 17.81
N ARG A 71 -1.67 6.88 18.73
CA ARG A 71 -1.72 5.43 18.49
C ARG A 71 -3.12 4.91 18.22
N ARG A 72 -4.14 5.42 18.90
CA ARG A 72 -5.53 4.96 18.73
C ARG A 72 -6.08 5.32 17.35
N LEU A 73 -5.88 6.57 16.91
CA LEU A 73 -6.28 7.05 15.60
C LEU A 73 -5.52 6.33 14.47
N LEU A 74 -4.20 6.19 14.62
CA LEU A 74 -3.37 5.47 13.66
C LEU A 74 -3.72 3.98 13.57
N ARG A 75 -4.16 3.36 14.67
CA ARG A 75 -4.56 1.94 14.68
C ARG A 75 -5.85 1.71 13.89
N CYS A 76 -6.83 2.59 14.00
CA CYS A 76 -8.06 2.51 13.19
C CYS A 76 -7.76 2.69 11.70
N GLN A 77 -6.88 3.62 11.36
CA GLN A 77 -6.48 3.85 9.96
C GLN A 77 -5.61 2.70 9.43
N TYR A 78 -4.72 2.15 10.25
CA TYR A 78 -3.89 1.01 9.86
C TYR A 78 -4.70 -0.25 9.55
N ARG A 79 -5.86 -0.45 10.20
CA ARG A 79 -6.78 -1.55 9.85
C ARG A 79 -7.25 -1.49 8.41
N ARG A 80 -7.28 -0.31 7.78
CA ARG A 80 -7.61 -0.14 6.36
C ARG A 80 -6.58 -0.79 5.43
N ARG A 81 -5.36 -1.09 5.92
CA ARG A 81 -4.37 -1.88 5.19
C ARG A 81 -4.92 -3.25 4.78
N ASN A 82 -5.81 -3.82 5.58
CA ASN A 82 -6.48 -5.07 5.27
C ASN A 82 -7.25 -5.03 3.93
N LEU A 83 -7.71 -3.86 3.50
CA LEU A 83 -8.36 -3.73 2.18
C LEU A 83 -7.38 -4.03 1.04
N VAL A 84 -6.14 -3.56 1.15
CA VAL A 84 -5.10 -3.83 0.17
C VAL A 84 -4.71 -5.32 0.19
N GLU A 85 -4.56 -5.91 1.37
CA GLU A 85 -4.26 -7.34 1.51
C GLU A 85 -5.38 -8.21 0.92
N ARG A 86 -6.62 -7.89 1.21
CA ARG A 86 -7.79 -8.59 0.63
C ARG A 86 -7.84 -8.44 -0.88
N PHE A 87 -7.51 -7.26 -1.40
CA PHE A 87 -7.43 -7.01 -2.84
C PHE A 87 -6.33 -7.87 -3.48
N VAL A 88 -5.12 -7.86 -2.93
CA VAL A 88 -4.00 -8.68 -3.41
C VAL A 88 -4.33 -10.17 -3.34
N ASN A 89 -4.96 -10.63 -2.26
CA ASN A 89 -5.40 -12.02 -2.14
C ASN A 89 -6.43 -12.39 -3.22
N ARG A 90 -7.38 -11.50 -3.53
CA ARG A 90 -8.33 -11.72 -4.64
C ARG A 90 -7.62 -11.76 -6.00
N LEU A 91 -6.61 -10.91 -6.23
CA LEU A 91 -5.81 -10.97 -7.45
C LEU A 91 -5.10 -12.31 -7.64
N LYS A 92 -4.66 -12.96 -6.55
CA LYS A 92 -4.04 -14.29 -6.59
C LYS A 92 -4.99 -15.41 -7.03
N HIS A 93 -6.31 -15.21 -6.98
CA HIS A 93 -7.26 -16.17 -7.57
C HIS A 93 -7.17 -16.23 -9.10
N PHE A 94 -6.66 -15.19 -9.73
CA PHE A 94 -6.35 -15.25 -11.16
C PHE A 94 -5.03 -16.02 -11.35
N ARG A 95 -5.12 -17.24 -11.86
CA ARG A 95 -3.97 -18.15 -12.03
C ARG A 95 -2.79 -17.48 -12.75
N ARG A 96 -3.05 -16.69 -13.79
CA ARG A 96 -2.00 -15.97 -14.52
C ARG A 96 -1.26 -14.94 -13.68
N VAL A 97 -1.96 -14.28 -12.74
CA VAL A 97 -1.34 -13.34 -11.80
C VAL A 97 -0.55 -14.09 -10.73
N ALA A 98 -1.13 -15.17 -10.17
CA ALA A 98 -0.50 -15.95 -9.10
C ALA A 98 0.79 -16.63 -9.54
N THR A 99 0.81 -17.20 -10.76
CA THR A 99 1.93 -17.99 -11.27
C THR A 99 2.94 -17.20 -12.07
N ARG A 100 2.69 -15.91 -12.31
CA ARG A 100 3.56 -15.02 -13.10
C ARG A 100 3.97 -15.65 -14.44
N TYR A 101 3.02 -16.20 -15.17
CA TYR A 101 3.27 -16.82 -16.49
C TYR A 101 3.87 -15.86 -17.51
N GLU A 102 3.70 -14.55 -17.31
CA GLU A 102 4.12 -13.56 -18.26
C GLU A 102 5.62 -13.30 -18.16
N LYS A 103 6.30 -13.41 -19.31
CA LYS A 103 7.75 -13.20 -19.41
C LYS A 103 8.14 -11.71 -19.29
N THR A 104 7.22 -10.79 -19.58
CA THR A 104 7.50 -9.35 -19.52
C THR A 104 6.70 -8.66 -18.42
N ALA A 105 7.34 -7.72 -17.74
CA ALA A 105 6.71 -6.90 -16.69
C ALA A 105 5.48 -6.15 -17.23
N ARG A 106 5.52 -5.69 -18.49
CA ARG A 106 4.41 -4.99 -19.14
C ARG A 106 3.17 -5.86 -19.28
N ASN A 107 3.32 -7.10 -19.76
CA ASN A 107 2.20 -8.02 -19.92
C ASN A 107 1.64 -8.42 -18.54
N PHE A 108 2.52 -8.70 -17.58
CA PHE A 108 2.12 -9.01 -16.21
C PHE A 108 1.30 -7.87 -15.58
N LEU A 109 1.77 -6.63 -15.73
CA LEU A 109 1.05 -5.44 -15.26
C LEU A 109 -0.31 -5.29 -15.97
N GLY A 110 -0.38 -5.55 -17.26
CA GLY A 110 -1.63 -5.56 -18.02
C GLY A 110 -2.67 -6.53 -17.47
N PHE A 111 -2.26 -7.76 -17.10
CA PHE A 111 -3.14 -8.73 -16.45
C PHE A 111 -3.61 -8.29 -15.06
N ILE A 112 -2.72 -7.66 -14.28
CA ILE A 112 -3.11 -7.11 -12.99
C ILE A 112 -4.15 -6.00 -13.17
N HIS A 113 -3.97 -5.10 -14.12
CA HIS A 113 -4.95 -4.04 -14.42
C HIS A 113 -6.30 -4.63 -14.87
N LEU A 114 -6.29 -5.60 -15.78
CA LEU A 114 -7.51 -6.26 -16.23
C LEU A 114 -8.26 -6.94 -15.07
N ALA A 115 -7.57 -7.72 -14.25
CA ALA A 115 -8.16 -8.35 -13.07
C ALA A 115 -8.71 -7.33 -12.08
N SER A 116 -7.98 -6.23 -11.85
CA SER A 116 -8.42 -5.15 -10.97
C SER A 116 -9.68 -4.46 -11.47
N THR A 117 -9.78 -4.22 -12.78
CA THR A 117 -10.95 -3.65 -13.43
C THR A 117 -12.16 -4.56 -13.29
N LEU A 118 -12.00 -5.87 -13.49
CA LEU A 118 -13.07 -6.85 -13.30
C LEU A 118 -13.60 -6.86 -11.86
N PHE A 119 -12.71 -6.76 -10.85
CA PHE A 119 -13.15 -6.64 -9.46
C PHE A 119 -13.91 -5.36 -9.18
N TRP A 120 -13.43 -4.26 -9.71
CA TRP A 120 -14.08 -2.97 -9.54
C TRP A 120 -15.49 -2.98 -10.18
N LEU A 121 -15.62 -3.49 -11.39
CA LEU A 121 -16.89 -3.63 -12.08
C LEU A 121 -17.86 -4.52 -11.30
N ARG A 122 -17.43 -5.69 -10.83
CA ARG A 122 -18.27 -6.59 -10.02
C ARG A 122 -18.73 -5.93 -8.72
N SER A 123 -17.85 -5.18 -8.04
CA SER A 123 -18.22 -4.48 -6.82
C SER A 123 -19.28 -3.40 -7.07
N ASN A 124 -19.21 -2.69 -8.18
CA ASN A 124 -20.18 -1.65 -8.50
C ASN A 124 -21.49 -2.21 -9.05
N LEU A 125 -21.46 -3.31 -9.80
CA LEU A 125 -22.68 -3.96 -10.30
C LEU A 125 -23.50 -4.60 -9.18
N ASN A 126 -22.86 -5.18 -8.15
CA ASN A 126 -23.55 -5.77 -7.00
C ASN A 126 -24.17 -4.73 -6.05
N VAL A 127 -23.73 -3.48 -6.08
CA VAL A 127 -24.33 -2.39 -5.28
C VAL A 127 -25.66 -1.91 -5.89
N ASN A 128 -25.89 -2.15 -7.19
CA ASN A 128 -27.10 -1.72 -7.88
C ASN A 128 -28.20 -2.79 -7.92
N THR A 129 -28.05 -3.91 -7.22
CA THR A 129 -29.02 -5.04 -7.23
C THR A 129 -29.73 -5.22 -5.87
N THR A 130 -29.60 -4.26 -4.97
CA THR A 130 -30.39 -4.13 -3.71
C THR A 130 -31.25 -2.84 -3.78
#